data_dff3b3668a331ec6aced3e12e6b51ca4
#
_entry.id   dff3b3668a331ec6aced3e12e6b51ca4
#
_cell.length_a   1.000
_cell.length_b   1.000
_cell.length_c   1.000
_cell.angle_alpha   90.00
_cell.angle_beta   90.00
_cell.angle_gamma   90.00
#
_symmetry.space_group_name_H-M   'P 1'
#
loop_
_entity.id
_entity.type
_entity.pdbx_description
1 polymer ?
#
loop_
_entity_poly.entity_id
_entity_poly.type
_entity_poly.pdbx_seq_one_letter_code
_entity_poly.pdbx_strand_id
1 'polypeptide(L)'
;MEHIFARNQKVLDEKELEEWLGNDYSKSVFDEYQKECGKGKGDDWLAKKLGSRYPTTEDNSIGNLALLPKDANSSLNNKLFEGKREAVSEWARNSWTEYWAPPVTEAVFMKSLPGLKMTDPYWSEEDKKAYRNSMSKDIDSFIDKLKNPVKI
;
A
#
# COMPACT_ATOMS: atom_id res chain seq x y z
N MET A 1 -1.26 8.87 11.02
CA MET A 1 -1.60 7.71 10.17
C MET A 1 -1.15 7.99 8.75
N GLU A 2 -0.66 6.98 8.09
CA GLU A 2 -0.20 7.04 6.69
C GLU A 2 -1.17 6.29 5.79
N HIS A 3 -1.46 6.84 4.60
CA HIS A 3 -2.16 6.10 3.56
C HIS A 3 -1.20 5.13 2.90
N ILE A 4 -1.53 3.85 2.90
CA ILE A 4 -0.73 2.80 2.26
C ILE A 4 -0.69 3.04 0.76
N PHE A 5 -1.86 3.23 0.14
CA PHE A 5 -1.99 3.77 -1.20
C PHE A 5 -2.17 5.29 -1.10
N ALA A 6 -1.28 6.06 -1.69
CA ALA A 6 -1.28 7.51 -1.54
C ALA A 6 -2.54 8.16 -2.13
N ARG A 7 -3.10 9.11 -1.39
CA ARG A 7 -4.29 9.85 -1.81
C ARG A 7 -4.07 10.68 -3.09
N ASN A 8 -2.86 11.25 -3.21
CA ASN A 8 -2.42 11.99 -4.39
C ASN A 8 -1.15 11.31 -4.90
N GLN A 9 -1.29 10.38 -5.83
CA GLN A 9 -0.11 9.74 -6.42
C GLN A 9 0.62 10.70 -7.35
N LYS A 10 1.95 10.56 -7.38
CA LYS A 10 2.74 11.17 -8.46
C LYS A 10 2.41 10.48 -9.79
N VAL A 11 2.62 11.18 -10.89
CA VAL A 11 2.59 10.59 -12.23
C VAL A 11 3.68 9.50 -12.29
N LEU A 12 3.31 8.30 -12.74
CA LEU A 12 4.24 7.19 -12.90
C LEU A 12 5.25 7.50 -14.00
N ASP A 13 6.50 7.19 -13.74
CA ASP A 13 7.50 7.15 -14.81
C ASP A 13 7.34 5.87 -15.66
N GLU A 14 8.16 5.75 -16.71
CA GLU A 14 8.05 4.66 -17.68
C GLU A 14 8.26 3.29 -17.00
N LYS A 15 9.27 3.19 -16.14
CA LYS A 15 9.62 1.97 -15.42
C LYS A 15 8.52 1.56 -14.43
N GLU A 16 8.03 2.52 -13.67
CA GLU A 16 6.92 2.29 -12.72
C GLU A 16 5.66 1.81 -13.43
N LEU A 17 5.33 2.40 -14.59
CA LEU A 17 4.17 1.98 -15.38
C LEU A 17 4.37 0.57 -15.94
N GLU A 18 5.57 0.22 -16.41
CA GLU A 18 5.91 -1.12 -16.87
C GLU A 18 5.74 -2.15 -15.74
N GLU A 19 6.25 -1.85 -14.53
CA GLU A 19 6.08 -2.71 -13.37
C GLU A 19 4.60 -2.91 -12.99
N TRP A 20 3.77 -1.87 -13.12
CA TRP A 20 2.35 -1.95 -12.80
C TRP A 20 1.52 -2.71 -13.82
N LEU A 21 1.83 -2.57 -15.10
CA LEU A 21 1.09 -3.19 -16.19
C LEU A 21 1.64 -4.58 -16.56
N GLY A 22 2.92 -4.85 -16.29
CA GLY A 22 3.57 -6.11 -16.65
C GLY A 22 3.45 -6.39 -18.15
N ASN A 23 2.85 -7.53 -18.51
CA ASN A 23 2.70 -7.95 -19.91
C ASN A 23 1.79 -7.02 -20.75
N ASP A 24 0.98 -6.18 -20.11
CA ASP A 24 0.11 -5.22 -20.79
C ASP A 24 0.82 -3.90 -21.14
N TYR A 25 2.11 -3.77 -20.76
CA TYR A 25 2.93 -2.61 -21.05
C TYR A 25 3.44 -2.62 -22.50
N SER A 26 3.48 -1.43 -23.09
CA SER A 26 4.22 -1.12 -24.33
C SER A 26 4.55 0.37 -24.36
N LYS A 27 5.50 0.78 -25.20
CA LYS A 27 5.84 2.21 -25.36
C LYS A 27 4.63 3.05 -25.76
N SER A 28 3.78 2.56 -26.64
CA SER A 28 2.55 3.25 -27.06
C SER A 28 1.56 3.40 -25.91
N VAL A 29 1.52 2.46 -24.97
CA VAL A 29 0.70 2.53 -23.77
C VAL A 29 1.23 3.61 -22.81
N PHE A 30 2.54 3.75 -22.69
CA PHE A 30 3.15 4.83 -21.92
C PHE A 30 2.84 6.21 -22.52
N ASP A 31 2.95 6.36 -23.84
CA ASP A 31 2.63 7.62 -24.52
C ASP A 31 1.14 8.00 -24.35
N GLU A 32 0.23 7.02 -24.41
CA GLU A 32 -1.20 7.20 -24.08
C GLU A 32 -1.40 7.68 -22.65
N TYR A 33 -0.73 7.01 -21.68
CA TYR A 33 -0.79 7.40 -20.26
C TYR A 33 -0.31 8.83 -20.04
N GLN A 34 0.85 9.21 -20.59
CA GLN A 34 1.39 10.55 -20.48
C GLN A 34 0.42 11.62 -21.03
N LYS A 35 -0.24 11.32 -22.15
CA LYS A 35 -1.26 12.19 -22.73
C LYS A 35 -2.47 12.37 -21.79
N GLU A 36 -2.92 11.31 -21.14
CA GLU A 36 -4.04 11.40 -20.19
C GLU A 36 -3.61 12.10 -18.88
N CYS A 37 -2.37 11.91 -18.42
CA CYS A 37 -1.81 12.69 -17.31
C CYS A 37 -1.79 14.20 -17.61
N GLY A 38 -1.40 14.59 -18.81
CA GLY A 38 -1.43 15.98 -19.25
C GLY A 38 -2.83 16.61 -19.25
N LYS A 39 -3.89 15.79 -19.24
CA LYS A 39 -5.30 16.22 -19.12
C LYS A 39 -5.82 16.11 -17.67
N GLY A 40 -5.00 15.72 -16.71
CA GLY A 40 -5.41 15.44 -15.32
C GLY A 40 -6.24 14.16 -15.16
N LYS A 41 -6.15 13.20 -16.09
CA LYS A 41 -6.92 11.95 -16.13
C LYS A 41 -6.07 10.70 -16.00
N GLY A 42 -4.84 10.82 -15.48
CA GLY A 42 -3.92 9.70 -15.30
C GLY A 42 -4.50 8.60 -14.41
N ASP A 43 -5.10 8.97 -13.27
CA ASP A 43 -5.71 8.03 -12.33
C ASP A 43 -6.92 7.30 -12.94
N ASP A 44 -7.79 8.01 -13.66
CA ASP A 44 -8.93 7.40 -14.37
C ASP A 44 -8.47 6.39 -15.41
N TRP A 45 -7.39 6.72 -16.11
CA TRP A 45 -6.79 5.85 -17.12
C TRP A 45 -6.20 4.58 -16.46
N LEU A 46 -5.45 4.73 -15.35
CA LEU A 46 -4.91 3.61 -14.58
C LEU A 46 -6.03 2.72 -14.03
N ALA A 47 -7.07 3.32 -13.46
CA ALA A 47 -8.23 2.59 -12.96
C ALA A 47 -8.91 1.75 -14.07
N LYS A 48 -9.00 2.30 -15.28
CA LYS A 48 -9.55 1.59 -16.44
C LYS A 48 -8.65 0.43 -16.89
N LYS A 49 -7.33 0.62 -16.90
CA LYS A 49 -6.37 -0.41 -17.34
C LYS A 49 -6.20 -1.53 -16.31
N LEU A 50 -6.12 -1.19 -15.03
CA LEU A 50 -5.92 -2.15 -13.95
C LEU A 50 -7.22 -2.76 -13.41
N GLY A 51 -8.36 -2.11 -13.69
CA GLY A 51 -9.68 -2.57 -13.22
C GLY A 51 -9.73 -2.69 -11.70
N SER A 52 -10.21 -3.82 -11.18
CA SER A 52 -10.32 -4.08 -9.74
C SER A 52 -8.98 -4.13 -8.98
N ARG A 53 -7.85 -4.16 -9.68
CA ARG A 53 -6.52 -4.08 -9.07
C ARG A 53 -6.16 -2.66 -8.64
N TYR A 54 -6.71 -1.65 -9.33
CA TYR A 54 -6.42 -0.25 -9.02
C TYR A 54 -7.25 0.20 -7.81
N PRO A 55 -6.61 0.67 -6.73
CA PRO A 55 -7.33 1.10 -5.54
C PRO A 55 -8.05 2.44 -5.75
N THR A 56 -9.15 2.63 -5.04
CA THR A 56 -9.82 3.94 -5.00
C THR A 56 -8.92 4.98 -4.33
N THR A 57 -8.66 6.10 -5.02
CA THR A 57 -7.70 7.12 -4.58
C THR A 57 -8.11 7.87 -3.31
N GLU A 58 -9.38 8.09 -3.05
CA GLU A 58 -9.87 8.80 -1.86
C GLU A 58 -10.30 7.84 -0.72
N ASP A 59 -9.62 6.71 -0.57
CA ASP A 59 -9.98 5.71 0.43
C ASP A 59 -9.31 5.99 1.79
N ASN A 60 -10.10 6.50 2.74
CA ASN A 60 -9.71 6.68 4.13
C ASN A 60 -10.13 5.47 5.01
N SER A 61 -10.49 4.35 4.43
CA SER A 61 -10.82 3.15 5.19
C SER A 61 -9.59 2.58 5.91
N ILE A 62 -9.83 1.88 7.02
CA ILE A 62 -8.77 1.27 7.81
C ILE A 62 -7.89 0.30 6.97
N GLY A 63 -8.45 -0.29 5.91
CA GLY A 63 -7.70 -1.15 4.99
C GLY A 63 -6.65 -0.42 4.15
N ASN A 64 -6.68 0.92 4.13
CA ASN A 64 -5.70 1.77 3.45
C ASN A 64 -4.86 2.61 4.42
N LEU A 65 -4.92 2.36 5.71
CA LEU A 65 -4.23 3.15 6.73
C LEU A 65 -3.23 2.32 7.51
N ALA A 66 -2.04 2.88 7.73
CA ALA A 66 -1.00 2.30 8.58
C ALA A 66 -0.60 3.29 9.68
N LEU A 67 -0.19 2.77 10.84
CA LEU A 67 0.29 3.59 11.96
C LEU A 67 1.76 3.89 11.78
N LEU A 68 2.12 5.17 11.77
CA LEU A 68 3.50 5.62 11.76
C LEU A 68 3.70 6.81 12.71
N PRO A 69 4.89 6.96 13.31
CA PRO A 69 5.30 8.20 13.94
C PRO A 69 5.20 9.39 12.97
N LYS A 70 5.00 10.60 13.50
CA LYS A 70 4.77 11.79 12.66
C LYS A 70 5.91 12.04 11.67
N ASP A 71 7.15 11.93 12.13
CA ASP A 71 8.32 12.24 11.30
C ASP A 71 8.55 11.16 10.24
N ALA A 72 8.37 9.88 10.59
CA ALA A 72 8.37 8.78 9.64
C ALA A 72 7.26 8.94 8.58
N ASN A 73 6.05 9.31 9.00
CA ASN A 73 4.94 9.59 8.08
C ASN A 73 5.30 10.72 7.10
N SER A 74 5.89 11.80 7.59
CA SER A 74 6.28 12.94 6.75
C SER A 74 7.38 12.57 5.75
N SER A 75 8.28 11.65 6.09
CA SER A 75 9.37 11.21 5.19
C SER A 75 8.88 10.35 4.03
N LEU A 76 7.75 9.64 4.20
CA LEU A 76 7.15 8.84 3.12
C LEU A 76 6.45 9.70 2.07
N ASN A 77 5.83 10.81 2.50
CA ASN A 77 5.14 11.74 1.64
C ASN A 77 4.17 11.01 0.64
N ASN A 78 4.06 11.51 -0.59
CA ASN A 78 3.23 10.91 -1.64
C ASN A 78 3.98 9.85 -2.48
N LYS A 79 4.93 9.14 -1.86
CA LYS A 79 5.61 8.03 -2.53
C LYS A 79 4.62 6.95 -2.94
N LEU A 80 4.90 6.27 -4.04
CA LEU A 80 4.20 5.05 -4.42
C LEU A 80 4.41 3.95 -3.36
N PHE A 81 3.57 2.93 -3.41
CA PHE A 81 3.63 1.83 -2.45
C PHE A 81 5.03 1.20 -2.36
N GLU A 82 5.68 0.93 -3.52
CA GLU A 82 7.04 0.39 -3.54
C GLU A 82 8.05 1.32 -2.84
N GLY A 83 8.03 2.61 -3.14
CA GLY A 83 8.93 3.55 -2.49
C GLY A 83 8.69 3.69 -0.97
N LYS A 84 7.45 3.48 -0.51
CA LYS A 84 7.13 3.38 0.92
C LYS A 84 7.66 2.07 1.51
N ARG A 85 7.47 0.95 0.79
CA ARG A 85 7.96 -0.37 1.18
C ARG A 85 9.48 -0.40 1.33
N GLU A 86 10.20 0.17 0.37
CA GLU A 86 11.65 0.28 0.44
C GLU A 86 12.11 1.08 1.66
N ALA A 87 11.49 2.25 1.92
CA ALA A 87 11.83 3.07 3.07
C ALA A 87 11.58 2.34 4.39
N VAL A 88 10.39 1.72 4.56
CA VAL A 88 10.05 0.95 5.77
C VAL A 88 10.99 -0.25 5.94
N SER A 89 11.35 -0.93 4.85
CA SER A 89 12.32 -2.03 4.87
C SER A 89 13.72 -1.57 5.27
N GLU A 90 14.14 -0.39 4.83
CA GLU A 90 15.42 0.20 5.24
C GLU A 90 15.43 0.51 6.74
N TRP A 91 14.35 1.11 7.26
CA TRP A 91 14.24 1.40 8.70
C TRP A 91 14.31 0.13 9.55
N ALA A 92 13.67 -0.96 9.11
CA ALA A 92 13.69 -2.24 9.80
C ALA A 92 15.09 -2.89 9.84
N ARG A 93 15.89 -2.69 8.78
CA ARG A 93 17.25 -3.26 8.68
C ARG A 93 18.33 -2.41 9.31
N ASN A 94 18.12 -1.09 9.40
CA ASN A 94 19.14 -0.15 9.80
C ASN A 94 18.78 0.50 11.14
N SER A 95 19.33 -0.02 12.23
CA SER A 95 19.14 0.49 13.58
C SER A 95 19.69 1.92 13.83
N TRP A 96 20.37 2.52 12.86
CA TRP A 96 20.91 3.87 12.92
C TRP A 96 19.99 4.92 12.31
N THR A 97 18.81 4.53 11.79
CA THR A 97 17.83 5.50 11.29
C THR A 97 17.07 6.15 12.43
N GLU A 98 16.71 7.42 12.26
CA GLU A 98 15.81 8.13 13.18
C GLU A 98 14.36 7.64 13.08
N TYR A 99 14.03 6.87 12.03
CA TYR A 99 12.69 6.40 11.75
C TYR A 99 12.51 4.94 12.13
N TRP A 100 11.31 4.63 12.55
CA TRP A 100 10.89 3.27 12.84
C TRP A 100 9.42 3.07 12.46
N ALA A 101 9.02 1.84 12.24
CA ALA A 101 7.63 1.46 12.01
C ALA A 101 7.18 0.44 13.06
N PRO A 102 5.92 0.52 13.55
CA PRO A 102 5.35 -0.55 14.35
C PRO A 102 5.41 -1.88 13.59
N PRO A 103 5.61 -3.04 14.27
CA PRO A 103 5.72 -4.35 13.61
C PRO A 103 4.54 -4.68 12.69
N VAL A 104 3.31 -4.27 13.04
CA VAL A 104 2.15 -4.46 12.18
C VAL A 104 2.23 -3.62 10.91
N THR A 105 2.73 -2.40 11.00
CA THR A 105 2.95 -1.51 9.83
C THR A 105 4.03 -2.07 8.93
N GLU A 106 5.13 -2.55 9.50
CA GLU A 106 6.18 -3.25 8.76
C GLU A 106 5.61 -4.47 8.03
N ALA A 107 4.84 -5.31 8.71
CA ALA A 107 4.19 -6.48 8.11
C ALA A 107 3.24 -6.12 6.96
N VAL A 108 2.55 -4.98 7.04
CA VAL A 108 1.69 -4.45 5.97
C VAL A 108 2.50 -4.05 4.75
N PHE A 109 3.54 -3.23 4.91
CA PHE A 109 4.37 -2.80 3.77
C PHE A 109 5.17 -3.96 3.17
N MET A 110 5.62 -4.92 3.98
CA MET A 110 6.27 -6.15 3.49
C MET A 110 5.28 -7.15 2.91
N LYS A 111 3.97 -6.87 2.97
CA LYS A 111 2.88 -7.78 2.53
C LYS A 111 3.01 -9.18 3.14
N SER A 112 3.49 -9.28 4.39
CA SER A 112 3.69 -10.54 5.10
C SER A 112 2.46 -11.03 5.87
N LEU A 113 1.38 -10.24 5.92
CA LEU A 113 0.12 -10.68 6.52
C LEU A 113 -0.63 -11.66 5.60
N PRO A 114 -1.41 -12.60 6.16
CA PRO A 114 -2.16 -13.58 5.39
C PRO A 114 -3.09 -12.94 4.34
N GLY A 115 -3.00 -13.42 3.11
CA GLY A 115 -3.85 -12.98 1.99
C GLY A 115 -3.34 -11.76 1.22
N LEU A 116 -2.23 -11.13 1.65
CA LEU A 116 -1.58 -10.09 0.88
C LEU A 116 -0.75 -10.69 -0.27
N LYS A 117 -0.72 -10.01 -1.41
CA LYS A 117 0.02 -10.44 -2.61
C LYS A 117 1.39 -9.77 -2.66
N MET A 118 2.43 -10.50 -2.26
CA MET A 118 3.81 -9.99 -2.22
C MET A 118 4.35 -9.52 -3.58
N THR A 119 3.85 -10.09 -4.67
CA THR A 119 4.32 -9.82 -6.03
C THR A 119 3.79 -8.52 -6.63
N ASP A 120 2.69 -7.99 -6.09
CA ASP A 120 2.09 -6.78 -6.64
C ASP A 120 2.86 -5.53 -6.17
N PRO A 121 3.32 -4.66 -7.08
CA PRO A 121 4.09 -3.46 -6.74
C PRO A 121 3.23 -2.30 -6.23
N TYR A 122 1.95 -2.53 -6.01
CA TYR A 122 0.97 -1.56 -5.52
C TYR A 122 0.10 -2.16 -4.41
N TRP A 123 -0.67 -1.33 -3.72
CA TRP A 123 -1.63 -1.73 -2.69
C TRP A 123 -3.02 -1.87 -3.31
N SER A 124 -3.43 -3.09 -3.64
CA SER A 124 -4.66 -3.40 -4.37
C SER A 124 -5.91 -3.37 -3.48
N GLU A 125 -7.11 -3.36 -4.10
CA GLU A 125 -8.37 -3.55 -3.37
C GLU A 125 -8.44 -4.91 -2.67
N GLU A 126 -7.81 -5.94 -3.24
CA GLU A 126 -7.70 -7.26 -2.61
C GLU A 126 -6.80 -7.20 -1.37
N ASP A 127 -5.68 -6.47 -1.42
CA ASP A 127 -4.80 -6.25 -0.26
C ASP A 127 -5.54 -5.50 0.85
N LYS A 128 -6.31 -4.45 0.53
CA LYS A 128 -7.14 -3.72 1.50
C LYS A 128 -8.13 -4.64 2.20
N LYS A 129 -8.79 -5.51 1.43
CA LYS A 129 -9.74 -6.49 1.98
C LYS A 129 -9.05 -7.53 2.86
N ALA A 130 -7.91 -8.07 2.42
CA ALA A 130 -7.13 -9.04 3.19
C ALA A 130 -6.63 -8.43 4.51
N TYR A 131 -6.14 -7.20 4.48
CA TYR A 131 -5.69 -6.49 5.67
C TYR A 131 -6.83 -6.25 6.66
N ARG A 132 -8.01 -5.78 6.21
CA ARG A 132 -9.19 -5.63 7.07
C ARG A 132 -9.60 -6.96 7.71
N ASN A 133 -9.59 -8.04 6.94
CA ASN A 133 -9.93 -9.36 7.45
C ASN A 133 -8.93 -9.86 8.50
N SER A 134 -7.64 -9.58 8.32
CA SER A 134 -6.60 -9.90 9.32
C SER A 134 -6.87 -9.17 10.63
N MET A 135 -7.12 -7.85 10.57
CA MET A 135 -7.44 -7.06 11.77
C MET A 135 -8.71 -7.57 12.48
N SER A 136 -9.76 -7.91 11.72
CA SER A 136 -11.00 -8.44 12.31
C SER A 136 -10.73 -9.74 13.07
N LYS A 137 -9.97 -10.67 12.48
CA LYS A 137 -9.61 -11.94 13.14
C LYS A 137 -8.81 -11.72 14.44
N ASP A 138 -7.89 -10.76 14.43
CA ASP A 138 -7.09 -10.45 15.62
C ASP A 138 -7.96 -9.89 16.74
N ILE A 139 -8.92 -8.99 16.40
CA ILE A 139 -9.90 -8.45 17.34
C ILE A 139 -10.79 -9.55 17.89
N ASP A 140 -11.35 -10.41 17.05
CA ASP A 140 -12.19 -11.52 17.47
C ASP A 140 -11.44 -12.48 18.40
N SER A 141 -10.19 -12.83 18.04
CA SER A 141 -9.31 -13.65 18.88
C SER A 141 -9.02 -13.00 20.23
N PHE A 142 -8.84 -11.70 20.27
CA PHE A 142 -8.63 -10.96 21.52
C PHE A 142 -9.91 -10.98 22.40
N ILE A 143 -11.07 -10.73 21.80
CA ILE A 143 -12.37 -10.78 22.50
C ILE A 143 -12.62 -12.18 23.07
N ASP A 144 -12.32 -13.24 22.32
CA ASP A 144 -12.50 -14.62 22.78
C ASP A 144 -11.59 -14.95 23.97
N LYS A 145 -10.36 -14.47 23.97
CA LYS A 145 -9.42 -14.61 25.11
C LYS A 145 -9.93 -13.87 26.35
N LEU A 146 -10.56 -12.70 26.18
CA LEU A 146 -11.17 -11.96 27.30
C LEU A 146 -12.38 -12.68 27.89
N LYS A 147 -13.19 -13.31 27.02
CA LYS A 147 -14.39 -14.07 27.47
C LYS A 147 -14.01 -15.41 28.14
N ASN A 148 -12.92 -16.02 27.70
CA ASN A 148 -12.43 -17.32 28.14
C ASN A 148 -10.99 -17.20 28.67
N PRO A 149 -10.75 -16.52 29.80
CA PRO A 149 -9.40 -16.38 30.34
C PRO A 149 -8.86 -17.75 30.71
N VAL A 150 -7.64 -18.05 30.27
CA VAL A 150 -6.92 -19.27 30.66
C VAL A 150 -6.81 -19.25 32.18
N LYS A 151 -7.41 -20.22 32.86
CA LYS A 151 -7.19 -20.41 34.30
C LYS A 151 -5.74 -20.85 34.48
N ILE A 152 -4.94 -19.98 35.09
CA ILE A 152 -3.58 -20.28 35.55
C ILE A 152 -3.63 -21.17 36.77
#